data_9f042621e9b0de42e8a610100ad10328
#
_entry.id   9f042621e9b0de42e8a610100ad10328
#
_cell.length_a   1.000
_cell.length_b   1.000
_cell.length_c   1.000
_cell.angle_alpha   90.00
_cell.angle_beta   90.00
_cell.angle_gamma   90.00
#
_symmetry.space_group_name_H-M   'P 1'
#
loop_
_entity.id
_entity.type
_entity.pdbx_description
1 polymer ?
#
loop_
_entity_poly.entity_id
_entity_poly.type
_entity_poly.pdbx_seq_one_letter_code
_entity_poly.pdbx_strand_id
1 'polypeptide(L)'
;MPSLPARLLLALLAGTALVRAQAPAAGTPGAVVIAPDKPFALEEAIALALQKSFNLQIQAIARANAKDNVTIQEAGFDPTLTANVTRSLTQSASTTNRLDGTASQGPRNDNTVMRAGVSLPRVTATNGTLSLSTNVSRGATNSVNSLFNPAYTNGVSATLNQPLLRDFGREAALSALENARLAFGIASTSYRSAVLNTVANTENAYYNLVASREALRIAQLTLEGNQRLLDENKARRTTGVMTDLDVLSAEVGVARARNTVVQREQAVRDAEERLMNQINVLSLDTRPGPVDFAPYAEGAPNFASSYKLAREFYPETLSQEQTIKQLELNLATARRNTLPDLDLIASLGYTARTTSANYGQAIANLPNDHGNNWSLALNYSLPWGQKADKARLRQANANLSSGKIRLEQLESQLMLDVRIAVRAVETNLVAVEIAQKATELATRQYEQQKARFDAGLSTSRIVLQFQDDLEAARNSELSAKLNLRRAVSELRRLEGTSLQRFKVEMP
;
A
#
# COMPACT_ATOMS: atom_id res chain seq x y z
N MET A 1 53.26 31.78 20.42
CA MET A 1 52.98 30.81 19.35
C MET A 1 51.76 30.04 19.69
N PRO A 2 50.75 30.12 18.88
CA PRO A 2 49.42 29.62 19.18
C PRO A 2 49.10 28.30 18.45
N SER A 3 48.19 27.50 19.01
CA SER A 3 47.17 26.82 18.26
C SER A 3 47.47 25.42 17.67
N LEU A 4 47.51 24.39 18.54
CA LEU A 4 47.27 23.04 18.06
C LEU A 4 45.90 22.40 18.42
N PRO A 5 45.07 22.96 19.31
CA PRO A 5 43.78 22.28 19.58
C PRO A 5 42.67 22.54 18.57
N ALA A 6 42.78 23.58 17.73
CA ALA A 6 41.74 23.90 16.74
C ALA A 6 41.73 22.99 15.51
N ARG A 7 42.84 22.34 15.18
CA ARG A 7 42.92 21.47 14.00
C ARG A 7 42.37 20.07 14.23
N LEU A 8 42.33 19.57 15.47
CA LEU A 8 41.73 18.27 15.78
C LEU A 8 40.20 18.33 15.83
N LEU A 9 39.60 19.48 16.20
CA LEU A 9 38.14 19.66 16.19
C LEU A 9 37.56 19.84 14.77
N LEU A 10 38.37 20.43 13.85
CA LEU A 10 37.92 20.59 12.44
C LEU A 10 37.98 19.29 11.63
N ALA A 11 38.80 18.33 12.01
CA ALA A 11 38.90 17.04 11.31
C ALA A 11 37.71 16.12 11.64
N LEU A 12 37.02 16.29 12.77
CA LEU A 12 35.82 15.52 13.12
C LEU A 12 34.53 16.07 12.49
N LEU A 13 34.51 17.32 12.05
CA LEU A 13 33.37 17.96 11.39
C LEU A 13 33.39 17.86 9.86
N ALA A 14 34.51 17.43 9.27
CA ALA A 14 34.67 17.32 7.81
C ALA A 14 34.21 15.97 7.22
N GLY A 15 33.71 15.06 8.07
CA GLY A 15 33.28 13.70 7.67
C GLY A 15 31.79 13.53 7.36
N THR A 16 30.95 14.57 7.47
CA THR A 16 29.58 14.49 6.98
C THR A 16 29.56 14.72 5.47
N ALA A 17 29.89 13.69 4.70
CA ALA A 17 29.46 13.62 3.32
C ALA A 17 27.94 13.75 3.32
N LEU A 18 27.43 14.87 2.85
CA LEU A 18 26.04 15.02 2.44
C LEU A 18 25.78 13.95 1.38
N VAL A 19 25.36 12.79 1.82
CA VAL A 19 24.69 11.82 0.94
C VAL A 19 23.38 12.51 0.54
N ARG A 20 23.46 13.23 -0.56
CA ARG A 20 22.29 13.75 -1.25
C ARG A 20 21.53 12.52 -1.71
N ALA A 21 20.50 12.14 -0.97
CA ALA A 21 19.55 11.14 -1.42
C ALA A 21 18.98 11.67 -2.74
N GLN A 22 19.51 11.19 -3.84
CA GLN A 22 18.96 11.38 -5.16
C GLN A 22 17.67 10.59 -5.15
N ALA A 23 16.53 11.29 -5.01
CA ALA A 23 15.25 10.71 -5.31
C ALA A 23 15.40 10.06 -6.71
N PRO A 24 14.97 8.81 -6.91
CA PRO A 24 14.95 8.24 -8.23
C PRO A 24 14.14 9.18 -9.11
N ALA A 25 14.78 9.72 -10.15
CA ALA A 25 14.10 10.51 -11.16
C ALA A 25 12.97 9.63 -11.69
N ALA A 26 11.73 9.97 -11.32
CA ALA A 26 10.57 9.43 -11.98
C ALA A 26 10.71 9.83 -13.44
N GLY A 27 11.17 8.87 -14.27
CA GLY A 27 11.20 9.02 -15.69
C GLY A 27 9.79 9.42 -16.13
N THR A 28 9.66 10.56 -16.76
CA THR A 28 8.41 11.01 -17.35
C THR A 28 7.92 9.87 -18.25
N PRO A 29 6.81 9.20 -17.97
CA PRO A 29 6.31 8.14 -18.84
C PRO A 29 6.10 8.77 -20.20
N GLY A 30 6.81 8.29 -21.24
CA GLY A 30 6.58 8.73 -22.61
C GLY A 30 5.08 8.66 -22.91
N ALA A 31 4.55 9.68 -23.55
CA ALA A 31 3.15 9.71 -23.96
C ALA A 31 2.88 8.46 -24.81
N VAL A 32 2.17 7.48 -24.25
CA VAL A 32 1.72 6.31 -25.01
C VAL A 32 0.62 6.81 -25.92
N VAL A 33 0.92 6.94 -27.21
CA VAL A 33 -0.04 7.30 -28.24
C VAL A 33 -0.78 6.02 -28.61
N ILE A 34 -2.03 5.88 -28.16
CA ILE A 34 -2.93 4.82 -28.62
C ILE A 34 -3.37 5.24 -30.05
N ALA A 35 -2.98 4.48 -31.06
CA ALA A 35 -3.38 4.76 -32.43
C ALA A 35 -4.85 4.29 -32.63
N PRO A 36 -5.77 5.15 -33.11
CA PRO A 36 -7.19 4.82 -33.26
C PRO A 36 -7.45 3.70 -34.26
N ASP A 37 -6.54 3.49 -35.21
CA ASP A 37 -6.69 2.50 -36.27
C ASP A 37 -6.08 1.13 -35.95
N LYS A 38 -5.38 0.99 -34.82
CA LYS A 38 -4.74 -0.26 -34.42
C LYS A 38 -5.61 -1.04 -33.43
N PRO A 39 -5.80 -2.37 -33.63
CA PRO A 39 -6.53 -3.17 -32.65
C PRO A 39 -5.95 -3.00 -31.25
N PHE A 40 -6.81 -2.65 -30.30
CA PHE A 40 -6.44 -2.46 -28.90
C PHE A 40 -6.74 -3.73 -28.11
N ALA A 41 -5.70 -4.50 -27.82
CA ALA A 41 -5.83 -5.79 -27.14
C ALA A 41 -6.07 -5.61 -25.64
N LEU A 42 -6.76 -6.58 -25.02
CA LEU A 42 -7.00 -6.60 -23.56
C LEU A 42 -5.69 -6.59 -22.77
N GLU A 43 -4.69 -7.36 -23.23
CA GLU A 43 -3.37 -7.45 -22.59
C GLU A 43 -2.65 -6.09 -22.59
N GLU A 44 -2.80 -5.32 -23.67
CA GLU A 44 -2.24 -3.97 -23.75
C GLU A 44 -2.95 -3.01 -22.79
N ALA A 45 -4.29 -3.08 -22.72
CA ALA A 45 -5.07 -2.30 -21.75
C ALA A 45 -4.65 -2.58 -20.29
N ILE A 46 -4.46 -3.86 -19.95
CA ILE A 46 -4.03 -4.27 -18.61
C ILE A 46 -2.60 -3.80 -18.33
N ALA A 47 -1.68 -3.96 -19.28
CA ALA A 47 -0.30 -3.49 -19.12
C ALA A 47 -0.23 -1.99 -18.86
N LEU A 48 -1.01 -1.19 -19.60
CA LEU A 48 -1.12 0.26 -19.40
C LEU A 48 -1.75 0.61 -18.05
N ALA A 49 -2.82 -0.09 -17.65
CA ALA A 49 -3.47 0.12 -16.37
C ALA A 49 -2.50 -0.16 -15.21
N LEU A 50 -1.73 -1.26 -15.27
CA LEU A 50 -0.75 -1.60 -14.26
C LEU A 50 0.39 -0.58 -14.17
N GLN A 51 0.81 -0.04 -15.30
CA GLN A 51 1.88 0.96 -15.35
C GLN A 51 1.44 2.34 -14.86
N LYS A 52 0.20 2.75 -15.17
CA LYS A 52 -0.25 4.13 -15.01
C LYS A 52 -1.28 4.34 -13.90
N SER A 53 -1.84 3.29 -13.29
CA SER A 53 -2.86 3.41 -12.25
C SER A 53 -2.36 4.21 -11.04
N PHE A 54 -3.04 5.30 -10.71
CA PHE A 54 -2.75 6.10 -9.51
C PHE A 54 -2.90 5.29 -8.22
N ASN A 55 -3.91 4.42 -8.14
CA ASN A 55 -4.10 3.56 -6.98
C ASN A 55 -2.90 2.64 -6.75
N LEU A 56 -2.36 2.04 -7.82
CA LEU A 56 -1.16 1.20 -7.71
C LEU A 56 0.08 1.99 -7.31
N GLN A 57 0.24 3.22 -7.82
CA GLN A 57 1.34 4.10 -7.42
C GLN A 57 1.25 4.45 -5.93
N ILE A 58 0.06 4.77 -5.42
CA ILE A 58 -0.18 5.03 -3.99
C ILE A 58 0.15 3.79 -3.15
N GLN A 59 -0.30 2.60 -3.56
CA GLN A 59 -0.02 1.37 -2.84
C GLN A 59 1.46 0.97 -2.92
N ALA A 60 2.14 1.24 -4.02
CA ALA A 60 3.58 1.04 -4.17
C ALA A 60 4.37 1.95 -3.20
N ILE A 61 3.98 3.22 -3.07
CA ILE A 61 4.56 4.15 -2.10
C ILE A 61 4.29 3.68 -0.66
N ALA A 62 3.07 3.22 -0.35
CA ALA A 62 2.74 2.69 0.97
C ALA A 62 3.60 1.47 1.32
N ARG A 63 3.82 0.56 0.36
CA ARG A 63 4.73 -0.59 0.51
C ARG A 63 6.19 -0.15 0.70
N ALA A 64 6.67 0.84 -0.06
CA ALA A 64 8.01 1.40 0.09
C ALA A 64 8.19 2.02 1.49
N ASN A 65 7.24 2.83 1.95
CA ASN A 65 7.26 3.40 3.30
C ASN A 65 7.27 2.32 4.40
N ALA A 66 6.53 1.23 4.21
CA ALA A 66 6.56 0.10 5.15
C ALA A 66 7.92 -0.60 5.16
N LYS A 67 8.59 -0.72 4.00
CA LYS A 67 9.97 -1.23 3.89
C LYS A 67 10.97 -0.30 4.57
N ASP A 68 10.84 1.02 4.36
CA ASP A 68 11.69 2.00 5.00
C ASP A 68 11.52 1.97 6.53
N ASN A 69 10.29 1.72 7.02
CA ASN A 69 10.07 1.52 8.45
C ASN A 69 10.81 0.30 9.00
N VAL A 70 10.96 -0.78 8.23
CA VAL A 70 11.83 -1.91 8.63
C VAL A 70 13.27 -1.42 8.78
N THR A 71 13.79 -0.68 7.82
CA THR A 71 15.15 -0.11 7.87
C THR A 71 15.32 0.83 9.07
N ILE A 72 14.31 1.65 9.39
CA ILE A 72 14.31 2.53 10.58
C ILE A 72 14.41 1.69 11.87
N GLN A 73 13.68 0.56 11.96
CA GLN A 73 13.76 -0.31 13.14
C GLN A 73 15.10 -1.06 13.20
N GLU A 74 15.68 -1.43 12.05
CA GLU A 74 17.02 -2.02 11.96
C GLU A 74 18.09 -1.03 12.42
N ALA A 75 18.01 0.23 12.00
CA ALA A 75 18.90 1.30 12.43
C ALA A 75 18.82 1.60 13.95
N GLY A 76 17.77 1.12 14.63
CA GLY A 76 17.69 1.17 16.09
C GLY A 76 18.75 0.32 16.82
N PHE A 77 19.51 -0.50 16.11
CA PHE A 77 20.65 -1.29 16.63
C PHE A 77 22.00 -0.67 16.30
N ASP A 78 22.03 0.36 15.46
CA ASP A 78 23.27 0.99 15.03
C ASP A 78 23.90 1.80 16.16
N PRO A 79 25.24 1.82 16.25
CA PRO A 79 25.94 2.65 17.21
C PRO A 79 25.65 4.14 16.96
N THR A 80 25.31 4.85 18.03
CA THR A 80 25.10 6.31 17.98
C THR A 80 26.33 7.04 18.50
N LEU A 81 26.92 7.91 17.68
CA LEU A 81 28.00 8.81 18.08
C LEU A 81 27.43 10.13 18.55
N THR A 82 27.82 10.56 19.75
CA THR A 82 27.42 11.83 20.34
C THR A 82 28.62 12.69 20.68
N ALA A 83 28.52 14.00 20.42
CA ALA A 83 29.50 14.98 20.85
C ALA A 83 28.76 16.26 21.29
N ASN A 84 29.12 16.77 22.46
CA ASN A 84 28.60 18.04 22.95
C ASN A 84 29.65 18.88 23.64
N VAL A 85 29.50 20.18 23.56
CA VAL A 85 30.31 21.15 24.28
C VAL A 85 29.35 22.03 25.06
N THR A 86 29.60 22.14 26.37
CA THR A 86 28.79 22.96 27.25
C THR A 86 29.68 23.90 28.02
N ARG A 87 29.38 25.21 27.99
CA ARG A 87 29.99 26.18 28.88
C ARG A 87 28.93 26.74 29.81
N SER A 88 29.22 26.71 31.09
CA SER A 88 28.33 27.25 32.13
C SER A 88 29.08 28.21 33.02
N LEU A 89 28.45 29.33 33.33
CA LEU A 89 28.92 30.30 34.31
C LEU A 89 27.88 30.37 35.42
N THR A 90 28.27 30.00 36.63
CA THR A 90 27.40 30.11 37.79
C THR A 90 27.99 31.06 38.79
N GLN A 91 27.18 31.96 39.31
CA GLN A 91 27.51 32.88 40.40
C GLN A 91 26.58 32.54 41.56
N SER A 92 27.14 32.09 42.67
CA SER A 92 26.36 31.85 43.89
C SER A 92 25.96 33.16 44.55
N ALA A 93 24.87 33.15 45.29
CA ALA A 93 24.46 34.32 46.08
C ALA A 93 25.54 34.66 47.11
N SER A 94 25.55 35.91 47.58
CA SER A 94 26.45 36.34 48.63
C SER A 94 26.27 35.53 49.92
N THR A 95 27.36 35.17 50.54
CA THR A 95 27.38 34.42 51.79
C THR A 95 28.09 35.23 52.86
N THR A 96 27.74 35.03 54.13
CA THR A 96 28.46 35.65 55.27
C THR A 96 29.60 34.72 55.69
N ASN A 97 30.77 35.29 55.83
CA ASN A 97 31.93 34.57 56.32
C ASN A 97 31.69 34.21 57.81
N ARG A 98 31.85 32.94 58.16
CA ARG A 98 31.60 32.43 59.53
C ARG A 98 32.62 32.94 60.56
N LEU A 99 33.83 33.37 60.13
CA LEU A 99 34.90 33.77 61.01
C LEU A 99 34.84 35.27 61.43
N ASP A 100 34.34 36.14 60.54
CA ASP A 100 34.40 37.61 60.80
C ASP A 100 33.04 38.30 60.51
N GLY A 101 32.02 37.57 60.13
CA GLY A 101 30.69 38.10 59.87
C GLY A 101 30.57 38.98 58.57
N THR A 102 31.63 39.10 57.79
CA THR A 102 31.66 39.96 56.61
C THR A 102 30.88 39.28 55.43
N ALA A 103 30.10 40.07 54.76
CA ALA A 103 29.41 39.61 53.51
C ALA A 103 30.44 39.48 52.38
N SER A 104 30.57 38.29 51.81
CA SER A 104 31.39 38.04 50.63
C SER A 104 30.53 37.66 49.44
N GLN A 105 30.93 38.08 48.27
CA GLN A 105 30.30 37.57 47.07
C GLN A 105 30.46 36.05 46.96
N GLY A 106 29.39 35.34 46.63
CA GLY A 106 29.46 33.90 46.45
C GLY A 106 30.41 33.51 45.29
N PRO A 107 30.90 32.27 45.32
CA PRO A 107 31.88 31.85 44.31
C PRO A 107 31.27 31.87 42.91
N ARG A 108 32.09 32.34 41.98
CA ARG A 108 31.83 32.32 40.55
C ARG A 108 32.57 31.14 39.94
N ASN A 109 31.84 30.25 39.28
CA ASN A 109 32.39 29.07 38.62
C ASN A 109 32.17 29.17 37.11
N ASP A 110 33.22 29.06 36.30
CA ASP A 110 33.22 29.03 34.85
C ASP A 110 33.66 27.61 34.42
N ASN A 111 32.71 26.80 34.01
CA ASN A 111 32.95 25.44 33.61
C ASN A 111 32.73 25.25 32.11
N THR A 112 33.73 24.70 31.42
CA THR A 112 33.61 24.25 30.05
C THR A 112 33.77 22.72 30.04
N VAL A 113 32.78 21.99 29.49
CA VAL A 113 32.78 20.54 29.41
C VAL A 113 32.60 20.15 27.97
N MET A 114 33.49 19.34 27.45
CA MET A 114 33.41 18.67 26.15
C MET A 114 33.17 17.20 26.42
N ARG A 115 32.14 16.62 25.80
CA ARG A 115 31.84 15.21 25.90
C ARG A 115 31.77 14.60 24.54
N ALA A 116 32.29 13.38 24.39
CA ALA A 116 32.09 12.56 23.21
C ALA A 116 31.78 11.11 23.67
N GLY A 117 30.94 10.40 22.93
CA GLY A 117 30.58 9.06 23.32
C GLY A 117 30.02 8.26 22.18
N VAL A 118 30.08 6.93 22.31
CA VAL A 118 29.43 5.95 21.44
C VAL A 118 28.46 5.15 22.30
N SER A 119 27.23 5.04 21.85
CA SER A 119 26.21 4.23 22.51
C SER A 119 25.70 3.17 21.56
N LEU A 120 25.65 1.93 22.02
CA LEU A 120 24.93 0.82 21.40
C LEU A 120 23.55 0.74 22.08
N PRO A 121 22.49 1.28 21.46
CA PRO A 121 21.21 1.46 22.12
C PRO A 121 20.47 0.16 22.42
N ARG A 122 20.80 -0.92 21.67
CA ARG A 122 20.23 -2.27 21.88
C ARG A 122 21.22 -3.35 21.54
N VAL A 123 21.50 -4.23 22.49
CA VAL A 123 22.22 -5.47 22.23
C VAL A 123 21.19 -6.53 21.84
N THR A 124 21.31 -7.08 20.64
CA THR A 124 20.30 -7.99 20.04
C THR A 124 19.99 -9.22 20.87
N ALA A 125 20.96 -9.70 21.66
CA ALA A 125 20.78 -10.89 22.48
C ALA A 125 20.00 -10.62 23.78
N THR A 126 20.20 -9.47 24.40
CA THR A 126 19.77 -9.20 25.76
C THR A 126 18.91 -7.95 25.93
N ASN A 127 18.79 -7.14 24.87
CA ASN A 127 18.15 -5.82 24.89
C ASN A 127 18.83 -4.81 25.85
N GLY A 128 20.08 -5.06 26.23
CA GLY A 128 20.87 -4.14 27.03
C GLY A 128 21.39 -2.97 26.23
N THR A 129 21.76 -1.87 26.91
CA THR A 129 22.40 -0.69 26.34
C THR A 129 23.83 -0.61 26.82
N LEU A 130 24.78 -0.47 25.90
CA LEU A 130 26.18 -0.25 26.25
C LEU A 130 26.61 1.13 25.77
N SER A 131 27.14 1.95 26.65
CA SER A 131 27.68 3.27 26.31
C SER A 131 29.11 3.45 26.76
N LEU A 132 29.94 3.97 25.87
CA LEU A 132 31.30 4.41 26.15
C LEU A 132 31.36 5.92 25.95
N SER A 133 31.81 6.65 26.96
CA SER A 133 31.90 8.12 26.87
C SER A 133 33.21 8.62 27.42
N THR A 134 33.69 9.73 26.87
CA THR A 134 34.80 10.52 27.40
C THR A 134 34.34 11.94 27.64
N ASN A 135 34.83 12.55 28.70
CA ASN A 135 34.60 13.94 28.98
C ASN A 135 35.92 14.63 29.30
N VAL A 136 36.10 15.85 28.77
CA VAL A 136 37.19 16.74 29.08
C VAL A 136 36.57 18.03 29.59
N SER A 137 36.97 18.47 30.77
CA SER A 137 36.43 19.66 31.39
C SER A 137 37.50 20.60 31.86
N ARG A 138 37.18 21.89 31.83
CA ARG A 138 37.94 22.98 32.44
C ARG A 138 37.02 23.68 33.43
N GLY A 139 37.42 23.69 34.69
CA GLY A 139 36.74 24.44 35.74
C GLY A 139 37.62 25.55 36.25
N ALA A 140 37.12 26.80 36.25
CA ALA A 140 37.77 27.93 36.86
C ALA A 140 36.83 28.55 37.90
N THR A 141 37.37 28.90 39.05
CA THR A 141 36.62 29.52 40.14
C THR A 141 37.37 30.68 40.76
N ASN A 142 36.67 31.65 41.34
CA ASN A 142 37.26 32.72 42.14
C ASN A 142 37.30 32.35 43.63
N SER A 143 36.98 31.11 43.99
CA SER A 143 37.09 30.65 45.39
C SER A 143 38.56 30.58 45.85
N VAL A 144 38.89 31.23 46.94
CA VAL A 144 40.24 31.20 47.56
C VAL A 144 40.67 29.84 48.06
N ASN A 145 39.74 28.92 48.28
CA ASN A 145 39.99 27.58 48.76
C ASN A 145 40.26 26.55 47.66
N SER A 146 40.37 27.00 46.42
CA SER A 146 40.63 26.09 45.30
C SER A 146 42.14 25.95 45.06
N LEU A 147 42.70 24.78 45.32
CA LEU A 147 44.10 24.44 45.08
C LEU A 147 44.46 24.43 43.57
N PHE A 148 43.49 24.13 42.75
CA PHE A 148 43.64 23.98 41.29
C PHE A 148 42.71 24.94 40.54
N ASN A 149 43.29 25.99 39.95
CA ASN A 149 42.51 26.99 39.27
C ASN A 149 43.30 27.62 38.07
N PRO A 150 42.91 27.36 36.82
CA PRO A 150 41.83 26.42 36.43
C PRO A 150 42.21 24.93 36.61
N ALA A 151 41.24 24.09 36.93
CA ALA A 151 41.40 22.65 36.96
C ALA A 151 40.96 22.03 35.62
N TYR A 152 41.78 21.18 35.08
CA TYR A 152 41.44 20.37 33.90
C TYR A 152 41.20 18.93 34.36
N THR A 153 40.06 18.37 33.94
CA THR A 153 39.68 17.01 34.29
C THR A 153 39.32 16.26 33.00
N ASN A 154 39.85 15.08 32.84
CA ASN A 154 39.47 14.14 31.78
C ASN A 154 38.91 12.87 32.42
N GLY A 155 37.88 12.33 31.82
CA GLY A 155 37.27 11.07 32.26
C GLY A 155 36.91 10.21 31.08
N VAL A 156 37.04 8.89 31.26
CA VAL A 156 36.51 7.89 30.35
C VAL A 156 35.61 7.00 31.18
N SER A 157 34.43 6.69 30.68
CA SER A 157 33.49 5.80 31.36
C SER A 157 32.79 4.85 30.39
N ALA A 158 32.60 3.62 30.83
CA ALA A 158 31.76 2.60 30.19
C ALA A 158 30.56 2.33 31.10
N THR A 159 29.36 2.35 30.55
CA THR A 159 28.13 2.05 31.28
C THR A 159 27.33 1.02 30.53
N LEU A 160 26.98 -0.06 31.23
CA LEU A 160 26.07 -1.10 30.77
C LEU A 160 24.77 -0.98 31.57
N ASN A 161 23.65 -0.84 30.84
CA ASN A 161 22.31 -0.99 31.41
C ASN A 161 21.69 -2.26 30.83
N GLN A 162 21.44 -3.27 31.67
CA GLN A 162 20.96 -4.58 31.29
C GLN A 162 19.64 -4.90 32.01
N PRO A 163 18.50 -4.88 31.25
CA PRO A 163 17.26 -5.42 31.82
C PRO A 163 17.40 -6.91 32.07
N LEU A 164 16.87 -7.38 33.22
CA LEU A 164 16.98 -8.77 33.65
C LEU A 164 15.65 -9.53 33.63
N LEU A 165 14.51 -8.84 33.64
CA LEU A 165 13.17 -9.47 33.67
C LEU A 165 12.27 -8.94 32.55
N ARG A 166 11.65 -7.77 32.74
CA ARG A 166 10.58 -7.23 31.89
C ARG A 166 10.97 -7.14 30.41
N ASP A 167 12.07 -6.50 30.12
CA ASP A 167 12.52 -6.22 28.75
C ASP A 167 13.74 -7.07 28.35
N PHE A 168 14.00 -8.16 29.08
CA PHE A 168 15.14 -9.02 28.80
C PHE A 168 14.92 -9.90 27.57
N GLY A 169 15.99 -10.06 26.81
CA GLY A 169 16.13 -11.11 25.80
C GLY A 169 15.84 -10.65 24.37
N ARG A 170 16.19 -11.55 23.45
CA ARG A 170 16.12 -11.31 22.00
C ARG A 170 14.72 -10.93 21.51
N GLU A 171 13.69 -11.58 22.05
CA GLU A 171 12.31 -11.29 21.61
C GLU A 171 11.87 -9.88 22.00
N ALA A 172 12.32 -9.36 23.16
CA ALA A 172 12.07 -7.99 23.55
C ALA A 172 12.83 -7.01 22.63
N ALA A 173 14.12 -7.30 22.39
CA ALA A 173 14.95 -6.49 21.52
C ALA A 173 14.40 -6.37 20.11
N LEU A 174 13.94 -7.49 19.54
CA LEU A 174 13.50 -7.56 18.11
C LEU A 174 12.01 -7.31 17.91
N SER A 175 11.19 -7.17 18.95
CA SER A 175 9.72 -7.07 18.83
C SER A 175 9.26 -5.96 17.89
N ALA A 176 9.89 -4.78 17.95
CA ALA A 176 9.57 -3.66 17.05
C ALA A 176 9.94 -3.95 15.61
N LEU A 177 11.10 -4.57 15.39
CA LEU A 177 11.58 -4.96 14.05
C LEU A 177 10.67 -6.03 13.42
N GLU A 178 10.32 -7.07 14.19
CA GLU A 178 9.42 -8.13 13.69
C GLU A 178 8.02 -7.59 13.38
N ASN A 179 7.49 -6.67 14.20
CA ASN A 179 6.24 -5.98 13.90
C ASN A 179 6.34 -5.15 12.61
N ALA A 180 7.45 -4.46 12.38
CA ALA A 180 7.68 -3.72 11.14
C ALA A 180 7.76 -4.64 9.92
N ARG A 181 8.42 -5.80 10.03
CA ARG A 181 8.49 -6.82 8.97
C ARG A 181 7.12 -7.38 8.62
N LEU A 182 6.29 -7.68 9.63
CA LEU A 182 4.92 -8.12 9.41
C LEU A 182 4.07 -7.02 8.77
N ALA A 183 4.24 -5.76 9.18
CA ALA A 183 3.57 -4.62 8.57
C ALA A 183 3.98 -4.44 7.09
N PHE A 184 5.24 -4.65 6.75
CA PHE A 184 5.71 -4.68 5.36
C PHE A 184 5.07 -5.83 4.56
N GLY A 185 4.92 -7.01 5.17
CA GLY A 185 4.21 -8.13 4.58
C GLY A 185 2.74 -7.79 4.28
N ILE A 186 2.03 -7.17 5.23
CA ILE A 186 0.65 -6.69 5.06
C ILE A 186 0.56 -5.66 3.93
N ALA A 187 1.46 -4.69 3.89
CA ALA A 187 1.50 -3.70 2.81
C ALA A 187 1.77 -4.32 1.44
N SER A 188 2.63 -5.35 1.37
CA SER A 188 2.89 -6.11 0.14
C SER A 188 1.66 -6.91 -0.32
N THR A 189 0.92 -7.49 0.61
CA THR A 189 -0.33 -8.19 0.32
C THR A 189 -1.44 -7.22 -0.13
N SER A 190 -1.51 -6.02 0.48
CA SER A 190 -2.43 -4.96 0.07
C SER A 190 -2.12 -4.46 -1.36
N TYR A 191 -0.84 -4.31 -1.70
CA TYR A 191 -0.42 -3.99 -3.06
C TYR A 191 -0.88 -5.08 -4.04
N ARG A 192 -0.73 -6.37 -3.69
CA ARG A 192 -1.22 -7.49 -4.51
C ARG A 192 -2.73 -7.43 -4.72
N SER A 193 -3.51 -7.16 -3.68
CA SER A 193 -4.96 -6.96 -3.78
C SER A 193 -5.32 -5.83 -4.74
N ALA A 194 -4.61 -4.69 -4.64
CA ALA A 194 -4.81 -3.57 -5.56
C ALA A 194 -4.49 -3.93 -7.02
N VAL A 195 -3.45 -4.72 -7.28
CA VAL A 195 -3.12 -5.22 -8.63
C VAL A 195 -4.25 -6.10 -9.17
N LEU A 196 -4.74 -7.09 -8.40
CA LEU A 196 -5.84 -7.96 -8.79
C LEU A 196 -7.12 -7.16 -9.11
N ASN A 197 -7.45 -6.19 -8.26
CA ASN A 197 -8.61 -5.32 -8.46
C ASN A 197 -8.44 -4.42 -9.70
N THR A 198 -7.25 -3.89 -9.94
CA THR A 198 -6.95 -3.08 -11.14
C THR A 198 -7.13 -3.91 -12.41
N VAL A 199 -6.62 -5.15 -12.43
CA VAL A 199 -6.79 -6.07 -13.57
C VAL A 199 -8.28 -6.35 -13.80
N ALA A 200 -9.03 -6.75 -12.77
CA ALA A 200 -10.46 -7.06 -12.90
C ALA A 200 -11.28 -5.85 -13.36
N ASN A 201 -11.00 -4.66 -12.84
CA ASN A 201 -11.67 -3.43 -13.23
C ASN A 201 -11.35 -3.07 -14.69
N THR A 202 -10.11 -3.26 -15.13
CA THR A 202 -9.70 -3.00 -16.51
C THR A 202 -10.35 -4.00 -17.47
N GLU A 203 -10.39 -5.29 -17.14
CA GLU A 203 -11.14 -6.31 -17.90
C GLU A 203 -12.62 -5.93 -18.04
N ASN A 204 -13.27 -5.55 -16.94
CA ASN A 204 -14.65 -5.13 -16.93
C ASN A 204 -14.91 -3.88 -17.79
N ALA A 205 -14.04 -2.86 -17.71
CA ALA A 205 -14.13 -1.67 -18.52
C ALA A 205 -13.94 -1.99 -20.02
N TYR A 206 -12.98 -2.83 -20.35
CA TYR A 206 -12.70 -3.29 -21.71
C TYR A 206 -13.91 -4.04 -22.30
N TYR A 207 -14.43 -5.05 -21.62
CA TYR A 207 -15.58 -5.80 -22.12
C TYR A 207 -16.87 -4.97 -22.18
N ASN A 208 -17.02 -3.96 -21.32
CA ASN A 208 -18.10 -3.00 -21.43
C ASN A 208 -17.99 -2.17 -22.72
N LEU A 209 -16.80 -1.76 -23.11
CA LEU A 209 -16.58 -1.05 -24.36
C LEU A 209 -16.91 -1.96 -25.57
N VAL A 210 -16.42 -3.22 -25.55
CA VAL A 210 -16.75 -4.20 -26.59
C VAL A 210 -18.27 -4.34 -26.74
N ALA A 211 -18.96 -4.53 -25.60
CA ALA A 211 -20.43 -4.69 -25.60
C ALA A 211 -21.15 -3.43 -26.11
N SER A 212 -20.68 -2.22 -25.74
CA SER A 212 -21.28 -0.96 -26.18
C SER A 212 -21.14 -0.77 -27.70
N ARG A 213 -19.96 -1.08 -28.25
CA ARG A 213 -19.72 -1.01 -29.72
C ARG A 213 -20.55 -2.04 -30.48
N GLU A 214 -20.67 -3.26 -29.96
CA GLU A 214 -21.50 -4.30 -30.57
C GLU A 214 -23.00 -3.93 -30.52
N ALA A 215 -23.48 -3.35 -29.40
CA ALA A 215 -24.82 -2.84 -29.27
C ALA A 215 -25.11 -1.70 -30.26
N LEU A 216 -24.15 -0.81 -30.52
CA LEU A 216 -24.26 0.21 -31.55
C LEU A 216 -24.35 -0.41 -32.95
N ARG A 217 -23.52 -1.42 -33.24
CA ARG A 217 -23.57 -2.17 -34.51
C ARG A 217 -24.94 -2.81 -34.74
N ILE A 218 -25.51 -3.45 -33.69
CA ILE A 218 -26.85 -4.03 -33.75
C ILE A 218 -27.89 -2.95 -34.05
N ALA A 219 -27.87 -1.82 -33.36
CA ALA A 219 -28.80 -0.69 -33.59
C ALA A 219 -28.68 -0.10 -35.00
N GLN A 220 -27.46 0.01 -35.54
CA GLN A 220 -27.22 0.47 -36.92
C GLN A 220 -27.80 -0.49 -37.94
N LEU A 221 -27.64 -1.81 -37.76
CA LEU A 221 -28.25 -2.82 -38.63
C LEU A 221 -29.78 -2.77 -38.58
N THR A 222 -30.37 -2.54 -37.41
CA THR A 222 -31.81 -2.36 -37.25
C THR A 222 -32.29 -1.10 -37.97
N LEU A 223 -31.56 0.02 -37.83
CA LEU A 223 -31.90 1.26 -38.55
C LEU A 223 -31.85 1.06 -40.09
N GLU A 224 -30.81 0.42 -40.59
CA GLU A 224 -30.68 0.08 -41.99
C GLU A 224 -31.83 -0.79 -42.52
N GLY A 225 -32.22 -1.83 -41.70
CA GLY A 225 -33.37 -2.67 -42.02
C GLY A 225 -34.68 -1.89 -42.07
N ASN A 226 -34.94 -1.01 -41.09
CA ASN A 226 -36.11 -0.15 -41.03
C ASN A 226 -36.14 0.84 -42.20
N GLN A 227 -34.98 1.39 -42.58
CA GLN A 227 -34.90 2.32 -43.74
C GLN A 227 -35.23 1.60 -45.04
N ARG A 228 -34.70 0.38 -45.27
CA ARG A 228 -35.03 -0.42 -46.46
C ARG A 228 -36.53 -0.74 -46.52
N LEU A 229 -37.14 -1.10 -45.39
CA LEU A 229 -38.58 -1.40 -45.32
C LEU A 229 -39.41 -0.13 -45.63
N LEU A 230 -39.01 1.05 -45.14
CA LEU A 230 -39.65 2.32 -45.45
C LEU A 230 -39.60 2.61 -46.95
N ASP A 231 -38.42 2.45 -47.57
CA ASP A 231 -38.21 2.73 -48.99
C ASP A 231 -39.04 1.77 -49.87
N GLU A 232 -39.10 0.51 -49.45
CA GLU A 232 -39.95 -0.51 -50.09
C GLU A 232 -41.45 -0.17 -49.96
N ASN A 233 -41.93 0.22 -48.76
CA ASN A 233 -43.31 0.65 -48.57
C ASN A 233 -43.67 1.87 -49.40
N LYS A 234 -42.77 2.85 -49.52
CA LYS A 234 -42.96 4.03 -50.39
C LYS A 234 -43.09 3.61 -51.86
N ALA A 235 -42.22 2.71 -52.35
CA ALA A 235 -42.30 2.22 -53.72
C ALA A 235 -43.62 1.42 -53.97
N ARG A 236 -44.04 0.55 -53.09
CA ARG A 236 -45.29 -0.23 -53.18
C ARG A 236 -46.53 0.63 -53.03
N ARG A 237 -46.45 1.77 -52.31
CA ARG A 237 -47.54 2.75 -52.27
C ARG A 237 -47.78 3.42 -53.63
N THR A 238 -46.68 3.78 -54.36
CA THR A 238 -46.85 4.38 -55.69
C THR A 238 -47.53 3.46 -56.71
N THR A 239 -47.44 2.16 -56.50
CA THR A 239 -48.14 1.13 -57.30
C THR A 239 -49.54 0.76 -56.74
N GLY A 240 -49.98 1.42 -55.67
CA GLY A 240 -51.32 1.20 -55.08
C GLY A 240 -51.47 -0.06 -54.24
N VAL A 241 -50.36 -0.77 -53.91
CA VAL A 241 -50.35 -2.03 -53.12
C VAL A 241 -50.27 -1.76 -51.61
N MET A 242 -49.74 -0.60 -51.18
CA MET A 242 -49.59 -0.23 -49.76
C MET A 242 -50.41 1.02 -49.41
N THR A 243 -50.80 1.13 -48.14
CA THR A 243 -51.57 2.28 -47.63
C THR A 243 -50.63 3.37 -47.05
N ASP A 244 -51.16 4.57 -46.86
CA ASP A 244 -50.44 5.67 -46.17
C ASP A 244 -50.09 5.30 -44.74
N LEU A 245 -50.92 4.48 -44.08
CA LEU A 245 -50.72 3.97 -42.75
C LEU A 245 -49.49 3.04 -42.65
N ASP A 246 -49.26 2.22 -43.69
CA ASP A 246 -48.07 1.33 -43.74
C ASP A 246 -46.80 2.12 -43.88
N VAL A 247 -46.79 3.19 -44.69
CA VAL A 247 -45.65 4.12 -44.83
C VAL A 247 -45.40 4.86 -43.51
N LEU A 248 -46.46 5.39 -42.89
CA LEU A 248 -46.35 6.09 -41.60
C LEU A 248 -45.80 5.17 -40.50
N SER A 249 -46.24 3.91 -40.46
CA SER A 249 -45.74 2.91 -39.50
C SER A 249 -44.26 2.65 -39.68
N ALA A 250 -43.76 2.54 -40.91
CA ALA A 250 -42.34 2.39 -41.22
C ALA A 250 -41.54 3.66 -40.88
N GLU A 251 -42.09 4.86 -41.10
CA GLU A 251 -41.45 6.13 -40.71
C GLU A 251 -41.27 6.21 -39.19
N VAL A 252 -42.28 5.80 -38.40
CA VAL A 252 -42.17 5.70 -36.94
C VAL A 252 -41.09 4.70 -36.54
N GLY A 253 -41.00 3.54 -37.23
CA GLY A 253 -39.93 2.56 -37.02
C GLY A 253 -38.52 3.13 -37.21
N VAL A 254 -38.32 3.85 -38.34
CA VAL A 254 -37.03 4.54 -38.64
C VAL A 254 -36.70 5.59 -37.58
N ALA A 255 -37.69 6.41 -37.15
CA ALA A 255 -37.46 7.44 -36.15
C ALA A 255 -37.05 6.84 -34.79
N ARG A 256 -37.68 5.73 -34.39
CA ARG A 256 -37.29 4.98 -33.15
C ARG A 256 -35.89 4.41 -33.26
N ALA A 257 -35.57 3.70 -34.37
CA ALA A 257 -34.26 3.12 -34.57
C ALA A 257 -33.16 4.19 -34.62
N ARG A 258 -33.40 5.35 -35.24
CA ARG A 258 -32.48 6.47 -35.23
C ARG A 258 -32.20 7.01 -33.83
N ASN A 259 -33.26 7.15 -33.00
CA ASN A 259 -33.08 7.54 -31.58
C ASN A 259 -32.25 6.51 -30.81
N THR A 260 -32.48 5.21 -31.03
CA THR A 260 -31.69 4.12 -30.41
C THR A 260 -30.21 4.24 -30.81
N VAL A 261 -29.89 4.49 -32.09
CA VAL A 261 -28.51 4.68 -32.57
C VAL A 261 -27.84 5.84 -31.80
N VAL A 262 -28.49 7.00 -31.69
CA VAL A 262 -27.94 8.15 -30.96
C VAL A 262 -27.63 7.79 -29.48
N GLN A 263 -28.53 7.08 -28.80
CA GLN A 263 -28.31 6.62 -27.42
C GLN A 263 -27.13 5.64 -27.32
N ARG A 264 -26.99 4.72 -28.29
CA ARG A 264 -25.87 3.76 -28.32
C ARG A 264 -24.55 4.44 -28.65
N GLU A 265 -24.53 5.46 -29.50
CA GLU A 265 -23.33 6.28 -29.76
C GLU A 265 -22.85 6.98 -28.49
N GLN A 266 -23.78 7.55 -27.71
CA GLN A 266 -23.41 8.12 -26.40
C GLN A 266 -22.84 7.05 -25.46
N ALA A 267 -23.49 5.89 -25.37
CA ALA A 267 -23.01 4.80 -24.51
C ALA A 267 -21.61 4.29 -24.89
N VAL A 268 -21.27 4.29 -26.18
CA VAL A 268 -19.91 3.98 -26.65
C VAL A 268 -18.91 5.02 -26.17
N ARG A 269 -19.21 6.31 -26.33
CA ARG A 269 -18.30 7.39 -25.86
C ARG A 269 -18.09 7.30 -24.35
N ASP A 270 -19.15 7.10 -23.58
CA ASP A 270 -19.07 6.95 -22.13
C ASP A 270 -18.20 5.72 -21.73
N ALA A 271 -18.29 4.61 -22.48
CA ALA A 271 -17.50 3.42 -22.24
C ALA A 271 -16.02 3.61 -22.63
N GLU A 272 -15.75 4.34 -23.72
CA GLU A 272 -14.40 4.74 -24.13
C GLU A 272 -13.74 5.59 -23.04
N GLU A 273 -14.42 6.62 -22.56
CA GLU A 273 -13.90 7.47 -21.49
C GLU A 273 -13.64 6.72 -20.19
N ARG A 274 -14.53 5.80 -19.81
CA ARG A 274 -14.33 4.95 -18.62
C ARG A 274 -13.10 4.06 -18.75
N LEU A 275 -12.89 3.43 -19.91
CA LEU A 275 -11.70 2.63 -20.14
C LEU A 275 -10.44 3.51 -20.12
N MET A 276 -10.46 4.67 -20.79
CA MET A 276 -9.34 5.62 -20.82
C MET A 276 -9.00 6.15 -19.42
N ASN A 277 -10.00 6.42 -18.60
CA ASN A 277 -9.80 6.80 -17.21
C ASN A 277 -9.19 5.64 -16.40
N GLN A 278 -9.62 4.40 -16.60
CA GLN A 278 -9.09 3.22 -15.89
C GLN A 278 -7.61 2.98 -16.20
N ILE A 279 -7.18 3.22 -17.45
CA ILE A 279 -5.78 3.11 -17.85
C ILE A 279 -4.96 4.40 -17.66
N ASN A 280 -5.60 5.44 -17.11
CA ASN A 280 -5.01 6.77 -16.88
C ASN A 280 -4.35 7.38 -18.12
N VAL A 281 -5.05 7.32 -19.27
CA VAL A 281 -4.67 7.94 -20.53
C VAL A 281 -5.79 8.92 -20.94
N LEU A 282 -5.92 10.01 -20.19
CA LEU A 282 -6.88 11.07 -20.50
C LEU A 282 -6.24 12.03 -21.51
N SER A 283 -6.58 11.84 -22.79
CA SER A 283 -6.28 12.78 -23.89
C SER A 283 -7.56 13.05 -24.64
N LEU A 284 -7.82 14.31 -24.95
CA LEU A 284 -9.04 14.75 -25.65
C LEU A 284 -9.22 14.12 -27.05
N ASP A 285 -8.11 13.68 -27.66
CA ASP A 285 -8.09 13.17 -29.03
C ASP A 285 -7.80 11.67 -29.14
N THR A 286 -7.54 10.99 -28.02
CA THR A 286 -7.17 9.57 -28.04
C THR A 286 -8.39 8.69 -27.84
N ARG A 287 -8.72 7.88 -28.85
CA ARG A 287 -9.76 6.84 -28.76
C ARG A 287 -9.13 5.47 -28.86
N PRO A 288 -9.61 4.47 -28.11
CA PRO A 288 -9.15 3.11 -28.27
C PRO A 288 -9.55 2.58 -29.64
N GLY A 289 -8.64 1.89 -30.30
CA GLY A 289 -8.89 1.22 -31.58
C GLY A 289 -9.93 0.10 -31.47
N PRO A 290 -10.09 -0.72 -32.53
CA PRO A 290 -11.01 -1.86 -32.51
C PRO A 290 -10.75 -2.79 -31.32
N VAL A 291 -11.81 -3.23 -30.65
CA VAL A 291 -11.81 -4.14 -29.50
C VAL A 291 -12.71 -5.32 -29.79
N ASP A 292 -12.40 -6.51 -29.25
CA ASP A 292 -13.16 -7.73 -29.54
C ASP A 292 -13.36 -8.61 -28.29
N PHE A 293 -14.38 -9.48 -28.34
CA PHE A 293 -14.56 -10.57 -27.38
C PHE A 293 -13.63 -11.73 -27.71
N ALA A 294 -12.60 -11.95 -26.89
CA ALA A 294 -11.84 -13.19 -26.99
C ALA A 294 -12.76 -14.40 -26.74
N PRO A 295 -12.64 -15.53 -27.45
CA PRO A 295 -13.44 -16.72 -27.19
C PRO A 295 -13.15 -17.26 -25.77
N TYR A 296 -14.19 -17.75 -25.06
CA TYR A 296 -14.03 -18.44 -23.79
C TYR A 296 -13.88 -19.94 -24.07
N ALA A 297 -12.69 -20.49 -23.77
CA ALA A 297 -12.34 -21.86 -24.07
C ALA A 297 -12.20 -22.76 -22.82
N GLU A 298 -12.32 -22.22 -21.60
CA GLU A 298 -11.93 -22.88 -20.34
C GLU A 298 -13.07 -23.71 -19.72
N GLY A 299 -14.12 -24.07 -20.30
CA GLY A 299 -15.17 -24.93 -19.74
C GLY A 299 -15.74 -24.49 -18.38
N ALA A 300 -16.56 -25.34 -17.76
CA ALA A 300 -17.14 -25.03 -16.44
C ALA A 300 -16.09 -25.20 -15.33
N PRO A 301 -15.94 -24.20 -14.43
CA PRO A 301 -14.99 -24.26 -13.30
C PRO A 301 -15.44 -25.28 -12.25
N ASN A 302 -14.48 -25.88 -11.54
CA ASN A 302 -14.77 -26.78 -10.42
C ASN A 302 -14.59 -26.02 -9.09
N PHE A 303 -15.63 -26.05 -8.22
CA PHE A 303 -15.61 -25.38 -6.93
C PHE A 303 -14.41 -25.80 -6.06
N ALA A 304 -14.08 -27.11 -5.97
CA ALA A 304 -13.03 -27.58 -5.08
C ALA A 304 -11.63 -27.05 -5.50
N SER A 305 -11.35 -27.03 -6.81
CA SER A 305 -10.09 -26.47 -7.32
C SER A 305 -10.02 -24.96 -7.17
N SER A 306 -11.09 -24.25 -7.50
CA SER A 306 -11.17 -22.79 -7.36
C SER A 306 -11.05 -22.35 -5.91
N TYR A 307 -11.71 -23.03 -4.98
CA TYR A 307 -11.60 -22.72 -3.55
C TYR A 307 -10.20 -22.98 -2.99
N LYS A 308 -9.55 -24.06 -3.44
CA LYS A 308 -8.15 -24.34 -3.05
C LYS A 308 -7.21 -23.22 -3.49
N LEU A 309 -7.32 -22.79 -4.74
CA LEU A 309 -6.52 -21.65 -5.26
C LEU A 309 -6.82 -20.35 -4.52
N ALA A 310 -8.11 -20.07 -4.32
CA ALA A 310 -8.52 -18.86 -3.60
C ALA A 310 -7.97 -18.86 -2.17
N ARG A 311 -8.02 -19.96 -1.42
CA ARG A 311 -7.48 -20.05 -0.06
C ARG A 311 -5.96 -19.81 -0.01
N GLU A 312 -5.23 -20.24 -1.03
CA GLU A 312 -3.79 -20.12 -1.11
C GLU A 312 -3.35 -18.69 -1.50
N PHE A 313 -4.12 -18.02 -2.36
CA PHE A 313 -3.67 -16.77 -2.98
C PHE A 313 -4.50 -15.53 -2.64
N TYR A 314 -5.60 -15.66 -1.90
CA TYR A 314 -6.48 -14.53 -1.58
C TYR A 314 -5.81 -13.54 -0.60
N PRO A 315 -5.60 -12.28 -1.03
CA PRO A 315 -4.77 -11.35 -0.26
C PRO A 315 -5.33 -11.02 1.12
N GLU A 316 -6.65 -10.94 1.27
CA GLU A 316 -7.28 -10.53 2.53
C GLU A 316 -7.08 -11.56 3.65
N THR A 317 -7.11 -12.88 3.32
CA THR A 317 -6.81 -13.95 4.30
C THR A 317 -5.34 -13.94 4.68
N LEU A 318 -4.43 -13.79 3.69
CA LEU A 318 -2.99 -13.71 3.92
C LEU A 318 -2.61 -12.48 4.79
N SER A 319 -3.26 -11.34 4.55
CA SER A 319 -3.07 -10.14 5.37
C SER A 319 -3.55 -10.34 6.81
N GLN A 320 -4.69 -11.03 6.99
CA GLN A 320 -5.23 -11.32 8.32
C GLN A 320 -4.35 -12.30 9.09
N GLU A 321 -3.77 -13.31 8.44
CA GLU A 321 -2.80 -14.21 9.06
C GLU A 321 -1.56 -13.46 9.58
N GLN A 322 -1.05 -12.50 8.83
CA GLN A 322 0.07 -11.67 9.28
C GLN A 322 -0.33 -10.74 10.43
N THR A 323 -1.56 -10.22 10.40
CA THR A 323 -2.14 -9.45 11.50
C THR A 323 -2.23 -10.29 12.78
N ILE A 324 -2.62 -11.56 12.68
CA ILE A 324 -2.66 -12.48 13.82
C ILE A 324 -1.25 -12.66 14.41
N LYS A 325 -0.22 -12.83 13.58
CA LYS A 325 1.19 -12.91 14.05
C LYS A 325 1.62 -11.63 14.79
N GLN A 326 1.20 -10.44 14.33
CA GLN A 326 1.44 -9.19 15.06
C GLN A 326 0.73 -9.18 16.42
N LEU A 327 -0.52 -9.66 16.47
CA LEU A 327 -1.27 -9.75 17.72
C LEU A 327 -0.67 -10.75 18.69
N GLU A 328 -0.07 -11.85 18.21
CA GLU A 328 0.68 -12.82 19.02
C GLU A 328 1.96 -12.20 19.60
N LEU A 329 2.71 -11.43 18.82
CA LEU A 329 3.86 -10.67 19.31
C LEU A 329 3.45 -9.62 20.36
N ASN A 330 2.36 -8.92 20.12
CA ASN A 330 1.83 -7.93 21.06
C ASN A 330 1.36 -8.59 22.37
N LEU A 331 0.76 -9.79 22.29
CA LEU A 331 0.40 -10.58 23.47
C LEU A 331 1.65 -11.04 24.24
N ALA A 332 2.69 -11.52 23.55
CA ALA A 332 3.95 -11.91 24.20
C ALA A 332 4.59 -10.71 24.91
N THR A 333 4.59 -9.53 24.29
CA THR A 333 5.05 -8.29 24.92
C THR A 333 4.19 -7.91 26.13
N ALA A 334 2.85 -7.96 26.00
CA ALA A 334 1.95 -7.66 27.11
C ALA A 334 2.12 -8.61 28.30
N ARG A 335 2.43 -9.91 28.05
CA ARG A 335 2.76 -10.88 29.11
C ARG A 335 4.05 -10.51 29.82
N ARG A 336 5.10 -10.15 29.09
CA ARG A 336 6.38 -9.71 29.70
C ARG A 336 6.20 -8.43 30.51
N ASN A 337 5.37 -7.52 30.07
CA ASN A 337 5.08 -6.27 30.77
C ASN A 337 4.35 -6.48 32.13
N THR A 338 3.87 -7.68 32.43
CA THR A 338 3.39 -8.03 33.79
C THR A 338 4.50 -8.45 34.72
N LEU A 339 5.74 -8.64 34.25
CA LEU A 339 6.89 -8.90 35.07
C LEU A 339 7.38 -7.60 35.74
N PRO A 340 8.03 -7.70 36.91
CA PRO A 340 8.73 -6.57 37.51
C PRO A 340 9.80 -6.01 36.56
N ASP A 341 10.01 -4.71 36.61
CA ASP A 341 11.16 -4.07 36.00
C ASP A 341 12.38 -4.23 36.90
N LEU A 342 13.38 -4.90 36.38
CA LEU A 342 14.62 -5.18 37.12
C LEU A 342 15.81 -4.92 36.20
N ASP A 343 16.53 -3.84 36.47
CA ASP A 343 17.67 -3.40 35.67
C ASP A 343 18.96 -3.51 36.46
N LEU A 344 19.97 -4.12 35.85
CA LEU A 344 21.34 -4.06 36.29
C LEU A 344 22.07 -2.93 35.58
N ILE A 345 22.54 -1.95 36.34
CA ILE A 345 23.37 -0.87 35.84
C ILE A 345 24.78 -1.05 36.38
N ALA A 346 25.73 -1.29 35.48
CA ALA A 346 27.14 -1.36 35.80
C ALA A 346 27.87 -0.21 35.13
N SER A 347 28.66 0.55 35.86
CA SER A 347 29.56 1.56 35.31
C SER A 347 30.98 1.39 35.82
N LEU A 348 31.89 1.63 34.89
CA LEU A 348 33.36 1.67 35.18
C LEU A 348 33.88 2.97 34.57
N GLY A 349 34.69 3.73 35.34
CA GLY A 349 35.27 4.97 34.87
C GLY A 349 36.68 5.22 35.42
N TYR A 350 37.42 5.96 34.65
CA TYR A 350 38.72 6.49 35.03
C TYR A 350 38.69 8.00 34.90
N THR A 351 39.25 8.72 35.85
CA THR A 351 39.28 10.18 35.87
C THR A 351 40.69 10.67 36.23
N ALA A 352 41.25 11.50 35.37
CA ALA A 352 42.53 12.16 35.64
C ALA A 352 42.31 13.67 35.82
N ARG A 353 43.09 14.29 36.67
CA ARG A 353 43.07 15.76 36.89
C ARG A 353 44.49 16.34 36.73
N THR A 354 44.57 17.51 36.16
CA THR A 354 45.85 18.25 36.05
C THR A 354 45.61 19.74 36.30
N THR A 355 46.63 20.38 36.86
CA THR A 355 46.71 21.86 37.03
C THR A 355 47.32 22.54 35.83
N SER A 356 48.01 21.80 34.98
CA SER A 356 48.60 22.36 33.77
C SER A 356 47.49 22.85 32.83
N ALA A 357 47.67 24.08 32.33
CA ALA A 357 46.68 24.73 31.47
C ALA A 357 46.53 24.10 30.06
N ASN A 358 46.53 22.76 29.99
CA ASN A 358 46.51 22.03 28.73
C ASN A 358 45.62 20.81 28.81
N TYR A 359 44.59 20.76 27.97
CA TYR A 359 43.69 19.59 27.80
C TYR A 359 44.48 18.30 27.40
N GLY A 360 45.56 18.45 26.60
CA GLY A 360 46.40 17.35 26.15
C GLY A 360 47.08 16.61 27.29
N GLN A 361 47.53 17.30 28.32
CA GLN A 361 48.14 16.70 29.52
C GLN A 361 47.11 15.95 30.39
N ALA A 362 45.91 16.48 30.50
CA ALA A 362 44.81 15.78 31.18
C ALA A 362 44.49 14.43 30.51
N ILE A 363 44.56 14.37 29.18
CA ILE A 363 44.40 13.15 28.41
C ILE A 363 45.62 12.23 28.59
N ALA A 364 46.84 12.77 28.53
CA ALA A 364 48.08 12.01 28.66
C ALA A 364 48.29 11.40 30.07
N ASN A 365 47.73 12.02 31.11
CA ASN A 365 47.81 11.51 32.48
C ASN A 365 46.84 10.36 32.76
N LEU A 366 45.81 10.15 31.93
CA LEU A 366 44.80 9.13 32.16
C LEU A 366 45.38 7.71 32.37
N PRO A 367 46.44 7.27 31.65
CA PRO A 367 47.03 5.96 31.87
C PRO A 367 47.88 5.83 33.17
N ASN A 368 48.44 6.94 33.64
CA ASN A 368 49.50 6.93 34.65
C ASN A 368 49.09 7.49 36.02
N ASP A 369 48.17 8.48 36.03
CA ASP A 369 47.71 9.13 37.25
C ASP A 369 46.18 9.34 37.19
N HIS A 370 45.47 8.30 37.56
CA HIS A 370 44.01 8.27 37.48
C HIS A 370 43.36 7.75 38.76
N GLY A 371 42.25 8.34 39.10
CA GLY A 371 41.27 7.76 40.00
C GLY A 371 40.35 6.79 39.25
N ASN A 372 40.10 5.63 39.82
CA ASN A 372 39.13 4.70 39.31
C ASN A 372 37.81 4.84 40.08
N ASN A 373 36.71 4.72 39.36
CA ASN A 373 35.37 4.68 39.93
C ASN A 373 34.59 3.55 39.27
N TRP A 374 33.89 2.79 40.06
CA TRP A 374 32.95 1.80 39.57
C TRP A 374 31.67 1.86 40.40
N SER A 375 30.57 1.55 39.77
CA SER A 375 29.30 1.36 40.46
C SER A 375 28.53 0.19 39.89
N LEU A 376 27.84 -0.51 40.75
CA LEU A 376 26.90 -1.55 40.43
C LEU A 376 25.59 -1.24 41.13
N ALA A 377 24.53 -1.05 40.38
CA ALA A 377 23.19 -0.77 40.89
C ALA A 377 22.21 -1.79 40.35
N LEU A 378 21.30 -2.21 41.20
CA LEU A 378 20.17 -3.03 40.83
C LEU A 378 18.89 -2.25 41.11
N ASN A 379 18.22 -1.84 40.04
CA ASN A 379 16.98 -1.08 40.12
C ASN A 379 15.80 -2.01 39.98
N TYR A 380 14.96 -2.06 41.02
CA TYR A 380 13.70 -2.82 41.00
C TYR A 380 12.50 -1.88 41.04
N SER A 381 11.57 -2.05 40.13
CA SER A 381 10.34 -1.28 40.06
C SER A 381 9.15 -2.19 39.74
N LEU A 382 8.09 -2.09 40.52
CA LEU A 382 6.86 -2.82 40.31
C LEU A 382 5.66 -1.95 40.69
N PRO A 383 4.78 -1.61 39.77
CA PRO A 383 3.54 -0.89 40.08
C PRO A 383 2.67 -1.71 41.02
N TRP A 384 2.27 -1.13 42.17
CA TRP A 384 1.46 -1.83 43.18
C TRP A 384 0.13 -2.28 42.56
N GLY A 385 -0.14 -3.60 42.64
CA GLY A 385 -1.35 -4.24 42.12
C GLY A 385 -1.40 -4.47 40.61
N GLN A 386 -0.49 -3.89 39.81
CA GLN A 386 -0.33 -4.10 38.35
C GLN A 386 -1.64 -4.01 37.55
N LYS A 387 -2.59 -3.15 37.96
CA LYS A 387 -3.93 -3.08 37.36
C LYS A 387 -3.87 -2.75 35.88
N ALA A 388 -2.97 -1.82 35.47
CA ALA A 388 -2.82 -1.40 34.09
C ALA A 388 -2.25 -2.53 33.21
N ASP A 389 -1.18 -3.20 33.66
CA ASP A 389 -0.51 -4.24 32.87
C ASP A 389 -1.37 -5.49 32.73
N LYS A 390 -2.08 -5.87 33.80
CA LYS A 390 -3.10 -6.93 33.77
C LYS A 390 -4.27 -6.59 32.85
N ALA A 391 -4.69 -5.32 32.80
CA ALA A 391 -5.72 -4.87 31.86
C ALA A 391 -5.22 -4.92 30.42
N ARG A 392 -4.00 -4.46 30.13
CA ARG A 392 -3.35 -4.55 28.81
C ARG A 392 -3.20 -6.01 28.36
N LEU A 393 -2.82 -6.92 29.26
CA LEU A 393 -2.74 -8.34 28.96
C LEU A 393 -4.11 -8.92 28.57
N ARG A 394 -5.18 -8.60 29.33
CA ARG A 394 -6.54 -9.04 28.96
C ARG A 394 -6.96 -8.48 27.60
N GLN A 395 -6.65 -7.20 27.34
CA GLN A 395 -6.94 -6.55 26.07
C GLN A 395 -6.18 -7.21 24.91
N ALA A 396 -4.89 -7.53 25.08
CA ALA A 396 -4.09 -8.22 24.07
C ALA A 396 -4.65 -9.63 23.77
N ASN A 397 -5.08 -10.39 24.81
CA ASN A 397 -5.75 -11.67 24.61
C ASN A 397 -7.08 -11.52 23.85
N ALA A 398 -7.90 -10.53 24.21
CA ALA A 398 -9.16 -10.27 23.53
C ALA A 398 -8.95 -9.87 22.05
N ASN A 399 -7.93 -9.03 21.77
CA ASN A 399 -7.57 -8.64 20.42
C ASN A 399 -7.12 -9.85 19.56
N LEU A 400 -6.30 -10.75 20.14
CA LEU A 400 -5.90 -11.97 19.43
C LEU A 400 -7.11 -12.87 19.15
N SER A 401 -8.00 -13.05 20.13
CA SER A 401 -9.24 -13.83 19.92
C SER A 401 -10.12 -13.21 18.84
N SER A 402 -10.30 -11.90 18.87
CA SER A 402 -11.01 -11.15 17.82
C SER A 402 -10.35 -11.31 16.45
N GLY A 403 -9.01 -11.26 16.38
CA GLY A 403 -8.25 -11.48 15.15
C GLY A 403 -8.48 -12.88 14.55
N LYS A 404 -8.53 -13.92 15.38
CA LYS A 404 -8.82 -15.29 14.95
C LYS A 404 -10.25 -15.45 14.44
N ILE A 405 -11.23 -14.91 15.16
CA ILE A 405 -12.65 -14.90 14.73
C ILE A 405 -12.78 -14.18 13.39
N ARG A 406 -12.04 -13.07 13.21
CA ARG A 406 -12.02 -12.35 11.94
C ARG A 406 -11.48 -13.20 10.78
N LEU A 407 -10.46 -14.02 11.02
CA LEU A 407 -9.95 -14.95 10.01
C LEU A 407 -11.01 -15.98 9.62
N GLU A 408 -11.66 -16.61 10.61
CA GLU A 408 -12.76 -17.58 10.36
C GLU A 408 -13.91 -16.94 9.58
N GLN A 409 -14.26 -15.69 9.90
CA GLN A 409 -15.25 -14.91 9.15
C GLN A 409 -14.82 -14.71 7.69
N LEU A 410 -13.55 -14.31 7.45
CA LEU A 410 -13.01 -14.10 6.11
C LEU A 410 -12.96 -15.42 5.31
N GLU A 411 -12.57 -16.53 5.91
CA GLU A 411 -12.55 -17.84 5.26
C GLU A 411 -13.98 -18.30 4.87
N SER A 412 -14.95 -18.09 5.76
CA SER A 412 -16.36 -18.39 5.50
C SER A 412 -16.93 -17.54 4.38
N GLN A 413 -16.60 -16.23 4.38
CA GLN A 413 -17.01 -15.31 3.31
C GLN A 413 -16.36 -15.69 1.99
N LEU A 414 -15.06 -15.98 1.97
CA LEU A 414 -14.35 -16.43 0.77
C LEU A 414 -14.96 -17.70 0.18
N MET A 415 -15.31 -18.68 1.02
CA MET A 415 -15.99 -19.90 0.57
C MET A 415 -17.33 -19.57 -0.11
N LEU A 416 -18.11 -18.66 0.47
CA LEU A 416 -19.38 -18.20 -0.09
C LEU A 416 -19.16 -17.49 -1.43
N ASP A 417 -18.22 -16.55 -1.49
CA ASP A 417 -17.94 -15.73 -2.68
C ASP A 417 -17.46 -16.61 -3.85
N VAL A 418 -16.54 -17.54 -3.59
CA VAL A 418 -16.08 -18.51 -4.61
C VAL A 418 -17.24 -19.39 -5.10
N ARG A 419 -18.12 -19.85 -4.20
CA ARG A 419 -19.28 -20.65 -4.59
C ARG A 419 -20.26 -19.87 -5.47
N ILE A 420 -20.47 -18.59 -5.13
CA ILE A 420 -21.32 -17.70 -5.93
C ILE A 420 -20.67 -17.46 -7.30
N ALA A 421 -19.36 -17.18 -7.34
CA ALA A 421 -18.64 -16.90 -8.57
C ALA A 421 -18.61 -18.13 -9.51
N VAL A 422 -18.35 -19.32 -8.99
CA VAL A 422 -18.39 -20.57 -9.77
C VAL A 422 -19.78 -20.77 -10.38
N ARG A 423 -20.83 -20.70 -9.57
CA ARG A 423 -22.22 -20.81 -10.08
C ARG A 423 -22.57 -19.74 -11.10
N ALA A 424 -22.07 -18.51 -10.89
CA ALA A 424 -22.28 -17.43 -11.86
C ALA A 424 -21.65 -17.76 -13.22
N VAL A 425 -20.43 -18.33 -13.24
CA VAL A 425 -19.81 -18.77 -14.50
C VAL A 425 -20.61 -19.91 -15.13
N GLU A 426 -20.98 -20.95 -14.39
CA GLU A 426 -21.78 -22.07 -14.88
C GLU A 426 -23.11 -21.58 -15.47
N THR A 427 -23.87 -20.76 -14.73
CA THR A 427 -25.15 -20.24 -15.19
C THR A 427 -25.01 -19.36 -16.43
N ASN A 428 -23.97 -18.50 -16.49
CA ASN A 428 -23.77 -17.64 -17.64
C ASN A 428 -23.27 -18.42 -18.87
N LEU A 429 -22.56 -19.52 -18.71
CA LEU A 429 -22.23 -20.42 -19.84
C LEU A 429 -23.49 -20.97 -20.50
N VAL A 430 -24.43 -21.51 -19.70
CA VAL A 430 -25.72 -22.01 -20.20
C VAL A 430 -26.56 -20.85 -20.79
N ALA A 431 -26.54 -19.67 -20.13
CA ALA A 431 -27.26 -18.50 -20.64
C ALA A 431 -26.75 -18.01 -22.00
N VAL A 432 -25.45 -18.08 -22.25
CA VAL A 432 -24.87 -17.75 -23.57
C VAL A 432 -25.36 -18.75 -24.64
N GLU A 433 -25.33 -20.04 -24.34
CA GLU A 433 -25.82 -21.09 -25.28
C GLU A 433 -27.30 -20.90 -25.62
N ILE A 434 -28.16 -20.69 -24.61
CA ILE A 434 -29.58 -20.42 -24.81
C ILE A 434 -29.82 -19.15 -25.62
N ALA A 435 -29.10 -18.06 -25.29
CA ALA A 435 -29.25 -16.79 -25.98
C ALA A 435 -28.78 -16.86 -27.44
N GLN A 436 -27.70 -17.59 -27.73
CA GLN A 436 -27.26 -17.85 -29.11
C GLN A 436 -28.33 -18.62 -29.90
N LYS A 437 -28.92 -19.63 -29.30
CA LYS A 437 -29.99 -20.39 -29.94
C LYS A 437 -31.24 -19.53 -30.17
N ALA A 438 -31.60 -18.70 -29.21
CA ALA A 438 -32.71 -17.76 -29.35
C ALA A 438 -32.44 -16.74 -30.50
N THR A 439 -31.24 -16.22 -30.62
CA THR A 439 -30.84 -15.30 -31.72
C THR A 439 -30.93 -16.03 -33.09
N GLU A 440 -30.48 -17.29 -33.17
CA GLU A 440 -30.59 -18.09 -34.39
C GLU A 440 -32.06 -18.27 -34.82
N LEU A 441 -32.91 -18.60 -33.86
CA LEU A 441 -34.34 -18.81 -34.12
C LEU A 441 -35.04 -17.48 -34.51
N ALA A 442 -34.77 -16.40 -33.78
CA ALA A 442 -35.30 -15.07 -34.10
C ALA A 442 -34.86 -14.60 -35.49
N THR A 443 -33.61 -14.91 -35.89
CA THR A 443 -33.11 -14.59 -37.24
C THR A 443 -33.92 -15.32 -38.31
N ARG A 444 -34.12 -16.64 -38.13
CA ARG A 444 -34.91 -17.44 -39.04
C ARG A 444 -36.38 -16.99 -39.12
N GLN A 445 -36.97 -16.60 -38.00
CA GLN A 445 -38.35 -16.07 -37.99
C GLN A 445 -38.46 -14.75 -38.73
N TYR A 446 -37.54 -13.86 -38.51
CA TYR A 446 -37.48 -12.58 -39.24
C TYR A 446 -37.32 -12.80 -40.76
N GLU A 447 -36.39 -13.65 -41.17
CA GLU A 447 -36.15 -13.95 -42.60
C GLU A 447 -37.41 -14.58 -43.29
N GLN A 448 -38.05 -15.53 -42.61
CA GLN A 448 -39.31 -16.13 -43.10
C GLN A 448 -40.42 -15.09 -43.20
N GLN A 449 -40.56 -14.24 -42.20
CA GLN A 449 -41.61 -13.23 -42.19
C GLN A 449 -41.37 -12.13 -43.25
N LYS A 450 -40.10 -11.79 -43.50
CA LYS A 450 -39.72 -10.90 -44.57
C LYS A 450 -40.04 -11.49 -45.96
N ALA A 451 -39.70 -12.78 -46.19
CA ALA A 451 -40.05 -13.49 -47.41
C ALA A 451 -41.57 -13.54 -47.66
N ARG A 452 -42.38 -13.73 -46.60
CA ARG A 452 -43.85 -13.67 -46.70
C ARG A 452 -44.33 -12.25 -47.01
N PHE A 453 -43.70 -11.21 -46.47
CA PHE A 453 -44.02 -9.84 -46.79
C PHE A 453 -43.67 -9.53 -48.26
N ASP A 454 -42.53 -10.01 -48.73
CA ASP A 454 -42.10 -9.82 -50.13
C ASP A 454 -43.07 -10.50 -51.10
N ALA A 455 -43.66 -11.65 -50.70
CA ALA A 455 -44.72 -12.34 -51.46
C ALA A 455 -46.13 -11.74 -51.27
N GLY A 456 -46.30 -10.66 -50.53
CA GLY A 456 -47.58 -10.01 -50.27
C GLY A 456 -48.48 -10.73 -49.25
N LEU A 457 -47.93 -11.69 -48.51
CA LEU A 457 -48.65 -12.55 -47.51
C LEU A 457 -48.50 -12.05 -46.07
N SER A 458 -47.89 -10.88 -45.85
CA SER A 458 -47.69 -10.30 -44.53
C SER A 458 -47.78 -8.78 -44.61
N THR A 459 -47.88 -8.11 -43.48
CA THR A 459 -47.90 -6.65 -43.36
C THR A 459 -46.57 -6.07 -42.85
N SER A 460 -46.28 -4.85 -43.21
CA SER A 460 -45.11 -4.09 -42.74
C SER A 460 -44.98 -4.05 -41.20
N ARG A 461 -46.11 -3.94 -40.51
CA ARG A 461 -46.15 -3.95 -39.03
C ARG A 461 -45.63 -5.25 -38.43
N ILE A 462 -45.94 -6.38 -39.05
CA ILE A 462 -45.50 -7.71 -38.56
C ILE A 462 -43.99 -7.85 -38.80
N VAL A 463 -43.46 -7.39 -39.92
CA VAL A 463 -42.03 -7.42 -40.21
C VAL A 463 -41.26 -6.55 -39.18
N LEU A 464 -41.75 -5.34 -38.87
CA LEU A 464 -41.17 -4.50 -37.82
C LEU A 464 -41.16 -5.20 -36.45
N GLN A 465 -42.25 -5.89 -36.08
CA GLN A 465 -42.31 -6.67 -34.82
C GLN A 465 -41.24 -7.75 -34.75
N PHE A 466 -41.07 -8.57 -35.80
CA PHE A 466 -40.03 -9.60 -35.85
C PHE A 466 -38.62 -9.03 -35.94
N GLN A 467 -38.47 -7.84 -36.47
CA GLN A 467 -37.19 -7.10 -36.45
C GLN A 467 -36.84 -6.62 -35.04
N ASP A 468 -37.81 -6.08 -34.29
CA ASP A 468 -37.66 -5.70 -32.87
C ASP A 468 -37.35 -6.93 -32.01
N ASP A 469 -38.02 -8.08 -32.26
CA ASP A 469 -37.75 -9.35 -31.56
C ASP A 469 -36.33 -9.86 -31.83
N LEU A 470 -35.83 -9.73 -33.07
CA LEU A 470 -34.46 -10.09 -33.43
C LEU A 470 -33.42 -9.15 -32.76
N GLU A 471 -33.70 -7.85 -32.73
CA GLU A 471 -32.85 -6.87 -32.02
C GLU A 471 -32.77 -7.20 -30.53
N ALA A 472 -33.91 -7.50 -29.89
CA ALA A 472 -33.99 -7.90 -28.49
C ALA A 472 -33.20 -9.21 -28.23
N ALA A 473 -33.30 -10.20 -29.11
CA ALA A 473 -32.55 -11.47 -29.00
C ALA A 473 -31.03 -11.23 -29.09
N ARG A 474 -30.57 -10.44 -30.06
CA ARG A 474 -29.16 -10.07 -30.21
C ARG A 474 -28.61 -9.31 -29.01
N ASN A 475 -29.37 -8.36 -28.48
CA ASN A 475 -28.98 -7.62 -27.27
C ASN A 475 -28.95 -8.51 -26.03
N SER A 476 -29.84 -9.51 -25.94
CA SER A 476 -29.82 -10.53 -24.89
C SER A 476 -28.59 -11.44 -24.96
N GLU A 477 -28.23 -11.89 -26.16
CA GLU A 477 -27.00 -12.67 -26.39
C GLU A 477 -25.75 -11.87 -26.03
N LEU A 478 -25.67 -10.60 -26.44
CA LEU A 478 -24.59 -9.71 -26.10
C LEU A 478 -24.45 -9.54 -24.58
N SER A 479 -25.60 -9.35 -23.90
CA SER A 479 -25.63 -9.22 -22.43
C SER A 479 -25.19 -10.50 -21.73
N ALA A 480 -25.59 -11.69 -22.22
CA ALA A 480 -25.15 -12.97 -21.69
C ALA A 480 -23.63 -13.15 -21.86
N LYS A 481 -23.06 -12.82 -23.02
CA LYS A 481 -21.61 -12.84 -23.25
C LYS A 481 -20.86 -11.91 -22.30
N LEU A 482 -21.34 -10.67 -22.10
CA LEU A 482 -20.74 -9.71 -21.18
C LEU A 482 -20.78 -10.22 -19.74
N ASN A 483 -21.94 -10.76 -19.30
CA ASN A 483 -22.09 -11.28 -17.94
C ASN A 483 -21.18 -12.49 -17.69
N LEU A 484 -20.99 -13.37 -18.67
CA LEU A 484 -20.02 -14.46 -18.59
C LEU A 484 -18.61 -13.92 -18.37
N ARG A 485 -18.20 -12.89 -19.13
CA ARG A 485 -16.86 -12.30 -18.98
C ARG A 485 -16.65 -11.69 -17.60
N ARG A 486 -17.63 -10.98 -17.08
CA ARG A 486 -17.60 -10.42 -15.73
C ARG A 486 -17.51 -11.51 -14.65
N ALA A 487 -18.30 -12.59 -14.80
CA ALA A 487 -18.26 -13.71 -13.86
C ALA A 487 -16.90 -14.42 -13.87
N VAL A 488 -16.30 -14.61 -15.04
CA VAL A 488 -14.95 -15.20 -15.18
C VAL A 488 -13.87 -14.29 -14.59
N SER A 489 -13.93 -12.98 -14.85
CA SER A 489 -12.98 -12.02 -14.28
C SER A 489 -13.04 -12.00 -12.75
N GLU A 490 -14.25 -12.04 -12.18
CA GLU A 490 -14.45 -12.08 -10.73
C GLU A 490 -13.95 -13.38 -10.10
N LEU A 491 -14.23 -14.54 -10.72
CA LEU A 491 -13.70 -15.82 -10.25
C LEU A 491 -12.17 -15.83 -10.23
N ARG A 492 -11.54 -15.37 -11.31
CA ARG A 492 -10.07 -15.27 -11.40
C ARG A 492 -9.47 -14.30 -10.41
N ARG A 493 -10.17 -13.20 -10.10
CA ARG A 493 -9.77 -12.26 -9.05
C ARG A 493 -9.75 -12.93 -7.68
N LEU A 494 -10.79 -13.73 -7.36
CA LEU A 494 -10.87 -14.48 -6.11
C LEU A 494 -9.82 -15.59 -6.02
N GLU A 495 -9.55 -16.30 -7.12
CA GLU A 495 -8.52 -17.33 -7.20
C GLU A 495 -7.09 -16.74 -7.18
N GLY A 496 -6.92 -15.45 -7.48
CA GLY A 496 -5.62 -14.81 -7.67
C GLY A 496 -4.89 -15.22 -8.94
N THR A 497 -5.57 -15.93 -9.87
CA THR A 497 -4.99 -16.49 -11.11
C THR A 497 -4.83 -15.44 -12.22
N SER A 498 -5.49 -14.28 -12.11
CA SER A 498 -5.37 -13.17 -13.07
C SER A 498 -3.91 -12.75 -13.29
N LEU A 499 -3.07 -12.76 -12.24
CA LEU A 499 -1.66 -12.38 -12.33
C LEU A 499 -0.84 -13.34 -13.21
N GLN A 500 -1.10 -14.65 -13.07
CA GLN A 500 -0.39 -15.68 -13.87
C GLN A 500 -0.78 -15.60 -15.33
N ARG A 501 -2.08 -15.37 -15.62
CA ARG A 501 -2.59 -15.26 -16.99
C ARG A 501 -1.96 -14.11 -17.76
N PHE A 502 -1.83 -12.95 -17.13
CA PHE A 502 -1.28 -11.74 -17.75
C PHE A 502 0.22 -11.58 -17.53
N LYS A 503 0.91 -12.63 -16.99
CA LYS A 503 2.36 -12.65 -16.73
C LYS A 503 2.82 -11.42 -15.95
N VAL A 504 2.02 -10.99 -14.96
CA VAL A 504 2.33 -9.85 -14.11
C VAL A 504 3.36 -10.29 -13.10
N GLU A 505 4.62 -9.89 -13.29
CA GLU A 505 5.67 -10.08 -12.29
C GLU A 505 5.44 -9.09 -11.15
N MET A 506 5.39 -9.62 -9.93
CA MET A 506 5.27 -8.81 -8.72
C MET A 506 6.66 -8.41 -8.24
N PRO A 507 6.96 -7.12 -8.08
CA PRO A 507 8.26 -6.61 -7.62
C PRO A 507 8.53 -6.92 -6.15
#